data_a862b4ebb80e0171c9e0eeaf52435b48
#
_entry.id   a862b4ebb80e0171c9e0eeaf52435b48
#
_cell.length_a   1.000
_cell.length_b   1.000
_cell.length_c   1.000
_cell.angle_alpha   90.00
_cell.angle_beta   90.00
_cell.angle_gamma   90.00
#
_symmetry.space_group_name_H-M   'P 1'
#
loop_
_entity.id
_entity.type
_entity.pdbx_description
1 polymer ?
#
loop_
_entity_poly.entity_id
_entity_poly.type
_entity_poly.pdbx_seq_one_letter_code
_entity_poly.pdbx_strand_id
1 'polypeptide(L)'
;MKKIKNETREKYYEDQLEEWDLIKGNKSAAAAAVGWCDGKSNQIKRFQSLLDIGVERNDSVIDLGCGLGHMVEYFEKIGLKGHYTGIDTNERAIKQGYQFNEAKYIHGTVLDIEEKYDWGFASGTFNVGFPKSEMIGAVNQLYSNVNKGVAFNLLKRPEWFPRWTSNKEGDITYENYTPEEIRTCFKGNISIVENYGVKDDFTVYIRKD
;
A
#
# COMPACT_ATOMS: atom_id res chain seq x y z
N MET A 1 24.12 -7.96 2.81
CA MET A 1 23.33 -6.79 3.21
C MET A 1 22.40 -7.20 4.36
N LYS A 2 22.40 -6.45 5.47
CA LYS A 2 21.90 -6.93 6.77
C LYS A 2 20.38 -7.11 6.83
N LYS A 3 19.93 -8.26 7.36
CA LYS A 3 18.55 -8.65 7.76
C LYS A 3 17.84 -7.66 8.73
N ILE A 4 18.53 -6.63 9.20
CA ILE A 4 18.10 -5.70 10.25
C ILE A 4 16.87 -4.84 9.84
N LYS A 5 16.63 -4.65 8.52
CA LYS A 5 15.58 -3.73 8.05
C LYS A 5 14.16 -4.29 8.11
N ASN A 6 13.95 -5.59 8.02
CA ASN A 6 12.61 -6.19 8.10
C ASN A 6 12.10 -6.19 9.55
N GLU A 7 12.93 -6.60 10.51
CA GLU A 7 12.57 -6.61 11.94
C GLU A 7 12.17 -5.21 12.45
N THR A 8 12.86 -4.15 11.97
CA THR A 8 12.54 -2.76 12.35
C THR A 8 11.20 -2.31 11.77
N ARG A 9 10.88 -2.69 10.52
CA ARG A 9 9.59 -2.38 9.89
C ARG A 9 8.44 -3.11 10.55
N GLU A 10 8.58 -4.42 10.78
CA GLU A 10 7.60 -5.24 11.49
C GLU A 10 7.33 -4.67 12.88
N LYS A 11 8.37 -4.35 13.64
CA LYS A 11 8.22 -3.72 14.95
C LYS A 11 7.49 -2.38 14.89
N TYR A 12 7.79 -1.53 13.91
CA TYR A 12 7.09 -0.26 13.75
C TYR A 12 5.57 -0.44 13.63
N TYR A 13 5.12 -1.36 12.79
CA TYR A 13 3.69 -1.60 12.62
C TYR A 13 3.07 -2.33 13.83
N GLU A 14 3.82 -3.18 14.52
CA GLU A 14 3.36 -3.78 15.78
C GLU A 14 3.15 -2.71 16.85
N ASP A 15 4.10 -1.81 17.05
CA ASP A 15 4.01 -0.72 18.02
C ASP A 15 2.80 0.20 17.70
N GLN A 16 2.54 0.49 16.41
CA GLN A 16 1.37 1.26 15.98
C GLN A 16 0.05 0.53 16.29
N LEU A 17 -0.01 -0.77 16.08
CA LEU A 17 -1.19 -1.58 16.37
C LEU A 17 -1.43 -1.72 17.88
N GLU A 18 -0.38 -1.78 18.69
CA GLU A 18 -0.48 -1.75 20.16
C GLU A 18 -1.06 -0.44 20.67
N GLU A 19 -0.58 0.68 20.15
CA GLU A 19 -1.12 2.00 20.47
C GLU A 19 -2.61 2.10 20.10
N TRP A 20 -3.00 1.54 18.96
CA TRP A 20 -4.39 1.51 18.54
C TRP A 20 -5.29 0.64 19.44
N ASP A 21 -4.81 -0.51 19.91
CA ASP A 21 -5.54 -1.37 20.85
C ASP A 21 -5.86 -0.65 22.17
N LEU A 22 -4.98 0.26 22.60
CA LEU A 22 -5.21 1.08 23.79
C LEU A 22 -6.33 2.13 23.59
N ILE A 23 -6.61 2.52 22.33
CA ILE A 23 -7.57 3.58 21.96
C ILE A 23 -8.87 2.98 21.37
N LYS A 24 -9.23 1.76 21.74
CA LYS A 24 -10.36 0.97 21.19
C LYS A 24 -11.60 1.80 20.90
N GLY A 25 -12.03 1.77 19.63
CA GLY A 25 -13.28 2.35 19.15
C GLY A 25 -13.16 3.67 18.38
N ASN A 26 -11.98 4.25 18.24
CA ASN A 26 -11.79 5.44 17.41
C ASN A 26 -11.36 5.07 15.99
N LYS A 27 -12.32 5.10 15.02
CA LYS A 27 -12.05 4.79 13.60
C LYS A 27 -10.99 5.70 12.94
N SER A 28 -10.74 6.90 13.48
CA SER A 28 -9.67 7.78 13.00
C SER A 28 -8.29 7.31 13.47
N ALA A 29 -8.22 6.71 14.65
CA ALA A 29 -6.98 6.11 15.16
C ALA A 29 -6.59 4.83 14.40
N ALA A 30 -7.56 4.08 13.86
CA ALA A 30 -7.31 2.89 13.05
C ALA A 30 -6.49 3.19 11.78
N ALA A 31 -6.68 4.35 11.15
CA ALA A 31 -5.86 4.76 10.01
C ALA A 31 -4.41 5.04 10.44
N ALA A 32 -4.19 5.68 11.59
CA ALA A 32 -2.86 5.93 12.13
C ALA A 32 -2.13 4.63 12.49
N ALA A 33 -2.84 3.63 13.01
CA ALA A 33 -2.30 2.32 13.37
C ALA A 33 -1.63 1.55 12.21
N VAL A 34 -1.97 1.89 10.98
CA VAL A 34 -1.35 1.33 9.76
C VAL A 34 -0.54 2.37 9.00
N GLY A 35 -0.06 3.39 9.70
CA GLY A 35 0.90 4.37 9.16
C GLY A 35 0.30 5.61 8.49
N TRP A 36 -1.04 5.80 8.53
CA TRP A 36 -1.70 6.98 7.93
C TRP A 36 -1.80 8.15 8.91
N CYS A 37 -0.66 8.76 9.25
CA CYS A 37 -0.60 9.88 10.17
C CYS A 37 -1.31 11.15 9.67
N ASP A 38 -1.59 11.26 8.36
CA ASP A 38 -2.28 12.38 7.71
C ASP A 38 -3.81 12.22 7.62
N GLY A 39 -4.33 11.15 8.22
CA GLY A 39 -5.74 10.95 8.48
C GLY A 39 -6.55 10.24 7.38
N LYS A 40 -7.76 9.82 7.74
CA LYS A 40 -8.68 9.02 6.90
C LYS A 40 -9.04 9.70 5.56
N SER A 41 -9.12 11.03 5.52
CA SER A 41 -9.45 11.76 4.29
C SER A 41 -8.38 11.57 3.20
N ASN A 42 -7.11 11.61 3.56
CA ASN A 42 -6.01 11.42 2.62
C ASN A 42 -5.85 9.94 2.23
N GLN A 43 -6.14 9.02 3.14
CA GLN A 43 -6.22 7.60 2.83
C GLN A 43 -7.26 7.32 1.72
N ILE A 44 -8.47 7.88 1.85
CA ILE A 44 -9.53 7.74 0.84
C ILE A 44 -9.11 8.29 -0.52
N LYS A 45 -8.43 9.44 -0.56
CA LYS A 45 -7.93 10.02 -1.81
C LYS A 45 -6.88 9.11 -2.49
N ARG A 46 -6.02 8.45 -1.70
CA ARG A 46 -5.08 7.46 -2.23
C ARG A 46 -5.81 6.25 -2.80
N PHE A 47 -6.82 5.72 -2.11
CA PHE A 47 -7.64 4.62 -2.64
C PHE A 47 -8.32 5.02 -3.94
N GLN A 48 -8.95 6.19 -4.00
CA GLN A 48 -9.55 6.69 -5.24
C GLN A 48 -8.52 6.77 -6.36
N SER A 49 -7.35 7.35 -6.09
CA SER A 49 -6.27 7.45 -7.06
C SER A 49 -5.79 6.08 -7.57
N LEU A 50 -5.82 5.02 -6.75
CA LEU A 50 -5.52 3.66 -7.23
C LEU A 50 -6.60 3.12 -8.18
N LEU A 51 -7.87 3.35 -7.84
CA LEU A 51 -9.01 2.88 -8.64
C LEU A 51 -9.14 3.58 -10.00
N ASP A 52 -8.67 4.82 -10.10
CA ASP A 52 -8.66 5.61 -11.34
C ASP A 52 -7.77 5.01 -12.44
N ILE A 53 -7.02 3.94 -12.14
CA ILE A 53 -6.34 3.11 -13.15
C ILE A 53 -7.32 2.52 -14.17
N GLY A 54 -8.59 2.41 -13.83
CA GLY A 54 -9.64 1.89 -14.70
C GLY A 54 -10.36 0.67 -14.13
N VAL A 55 -10.50 0.59 -12.80
CA VAL A 55 -11.20 -0.52 -12.14
C VAL A 55 -12.68 -0.49 -12.48
N GLU A 56 -13.20 -1.62 -12.93
CA GLU A 56 -14.62 -1.84 -13.22
C GLU A 56 -15.33 -2.52 -12.04
N ARG A 57 -16.65 -2.45 -12.03
CA ARG A 57 -17.48 -2.86 -10.90
C ARG A 57 -17.25 -4.29 -10.40
N ASN A 58 -16.95 -5.22 -11.29
CA ASN A 58 -16.82 -6.64 -10.99
C ASN A 58 -15.36 -7.13 -11.03
N ASP A 59 -14.40 -6.22 -11.17
CA ASP A 59 -13.00 -6.59 -11.21
C ASP A 59 -12.51 -7.16 -9.87
N SER A 60 -11.70 -8.18 -9.95
CA SER A 60 -11.01 -8.76 -8.80
C SER A 60 -9.73 -7.98 -8.48
N VAL A 61 -9.48 -7.78 -7.19
CA VAL A 61 -8.36 -6.98 -6.69
C VAL A 61 -7.58 -7.72 -5.64
N ILE A 62 -6.25 -7.67 -5.73
CA ILE A 62 -5.32 -8.03 -4.67
C ILE A 62 -4.62 -6.77 -4.13
N ASP A 63 -4.71 -6.55 -2.82
CA ASP A 63 -4.13 -5.40 -2.11
C ASP A 63 -2.93 -5.83 -1.29
N LEU A 64 -1.73 -5.49 -1.75
CA LEU A 64 -0.45 -5.81 -1.11
C LEU A 64 -0.14 -4.81 0.00
N GLY A 65 0.06 -5.32 1.22
CA GLY A 65 0.22 -4.49 2.42
C GLY A 65 -1.11 -3.89 2.86
N CYS A 66 -2.17 -4.70 2.87
CA CYS A 66 -3.54 -4.27 3.12
C CYS A 66 -3.81 -3.76 4.54
N GLY A 67 -2.91 -4.06 5.50
CA GLY A 67 -3.07 -3.70 6.91
C GLY A 67 -4.41 -4.22 7.47
N LEU A 68 -5.21 -3.32 8.03
CA LEU A 68 -6.54 -3.61 8.59
C LEU A 68 -7.66 -3.76 7.52
N GLY A 69 -7.35 -3.72 6.23
CA GLY A 69 -8.33 -3.87 5.17
C GLY A 69 -9.25 -2.67 4.95
N HIS A 70 -8.81 -1.47 5.26
CA HIS A 70 -9.62 -0.25 5.08
C HIS A 70 -10.08 -0.01 3.63
N MET A 71 -9.38 -0.55 2.64
CA MET A 71 -9.76 -0.44 1.25
C MET A 71 -11.07 -1.19 0.95
N VAL A 72 -11.36 -2.29 1.64
CA VAL A 72 -12.64 -3.03 1.52
C VAL A 72 -13.83 -2.14 1.88
N GLU A 73 -13.75 -1.43 3.01
CA GLU A 73 -14.82 -0.49 3.41
C GLU A 73 -15.07 0.58 2.34
N TYR A 74 -14.00 1.01 1.67
CA TYR A 74 -14.11 1.97 0.59
C TYR A 74 -14.77 1.37 -0.65
N PHE A 75 -14.40 0.14 -1.04
CA PHE A 75 -15.00 -0.62 -2.14
C PHE A 75 -16.52 -0.79 -1.96
N GLU A 76 -16.94 -1.23 -0.77
CA GLU A 76 -18.35 -1.38 -0.43
C GLU A 76 -19.11 -0.06 -0.56
N LYS A 77 -18.53 1.03 -0.03
CA LYS A 77 -19.13 2.36 -0.06
C LYS A 77 -19.37 2.88 -1.47
N ILE A 78 -18.49 2.59 -2.43
CA ILE A 78 -18.63 3.04 -3.83
C ILE A 78 -19.33 2.01 -4.72
N GLY A 79 -19.77 0.89 -4.15
CA GLY A 79 -20.56 -0.14 -4.83
C GLY A 79 -19.76 -1.02 -5.78
N LEU A 80 -18.45 -1.16 -5.59
CA LEU A 80 -17.67 -2.20 -6.24
C LEU A 80 -18.14 -3.57 -5.74
N LYS A 81 -18.31 -4.52 -6.63
CA LYS A 81 -18.82 -5.87 -6.35
C LYS A 81 -17.83 -6.97 -6.71
N GLY A 82 -16.63 -6.57 -7.14
CA GLY A 82 -15.55 -7.50 -7.43
C GLY A 82 -15.01 -8.16 -6.14
N HIS A 83 -14.25 -9.21 -6.34
CA HIS A 83 -13.60 -9.90 -5.23
C HIS A 83 -12.38 -9.13 -4.76
N TYR A 84 -12.36 -8.74 -3.49
CA TYR A 84 -11.18 -8.18 -2.85
C TYR A 84 -10.45 -9.26 -2.06
N THR A 85 -9.13 -9.28 -2.20
CA THR A 85 -8.23 -10.07 -1.36
C THR A 85 -7.14 -9.14 -0.83
N GLY A 86 -6.98 -9.10 0.50
CA GLY A 86 -5.87 -8.41 1.15
C GLY A 86 -4.73 -9.37 1.45
N ILE A 87 -3.49 -8.92 1.31
CA ILE A 87 -2.30 -9.67 1.74
C ILE A 87 -1.39 -8.76 2.55
N ASP A 88 -0.94 -9.25 3.71
CA ASP A 88 -0.02 -8.54 4.59
C ASP A 88 0.89 -9.51 5.34
N THR A 89 2.10 -9.07 5.67
CA THR A 89 3.05 -9.84 6.48
C THR A 89 2.75 -9.76 7.97
N ASN A 90 1.91 -8.81 8.39
CA ASN A 90 1.53 -8.63 9.78
C ASN A 90 0.29 -9.46 10.12
N GLU A 91 0.49 -10.58 10.82
CA GLU A 91 -0.56 -11.51 11.21
C GLU A 91 -1.64 -10.84 12.10
N ARG A 92 -1.23 -9.91 12.96
CA ARG A 92 -2.14 -9.18 13.85
C ARG A 92 -3.06 -8.26 13.07
N ALA A 93 -2.54 -7.52 12.09
CA ALA A 93 -3.34 -6.70 11.20
C ALA A 93 -4.38 -7.54 10.43
N ILE A 94 -3.98 -8.69 9.89
CA ILE A 94 -4.88 -9.65 9.23
C ILE A 94 -5.98 -10.13 10.17
N LYS A 95 -5.64 -10.58 11.37
CA LYS A 95 -6.63 -11.07 12.37
C LYS A 95 -7.61 -9.98 12.78
N GLN A 96 -7.16 -8.73 12.87
CA GLN A 96 -8.03 -7.59 13.16
C GLN A 96 -8.90 -7.23 11.96
N GLY A 97 -8.36 -7.26 10.74
CA GLY A 97 -9.11 -7.04 9.51
C GLY A 97 -10.33 -7.96 9.38
N TYR A 98 -10.17 -9.25 9.66
CA TYR A 98 -11.28 -10.22 9.69
C TYR A 98 -12.43 -9.86 10.64
N GLN A 99 -12.18 -9.08 11.68
CA GLN A 99 -13.21 -8.66 12.63
C GLN A 99 -14.10 -7.53 12.08
N PHE A 100 -13.63 -6.83 11.04
CA PHE A 100 -14.30 -5.64 10.51
C PHE A 100 -15.05 -5.88 9.20
N ASN A 101 -14.68 -6.93 8.43
CA ASN A 101 -15.30 -7.23 7.14
C ASN A 101 -15.09 -8.70 6.76
N GLU A 102 -15.86 -9.18 5.79
CA GLU A 102 -15.84 -10.58 5.31
C GLU A 102 -14.91 -10.80 4.09
N ALA A 103 -13.95 -9.92 3.85
CA ALA A 103 -13.02 -10.06 2.73
C ALA A 103 -12.06 -11.24 2.93
N LYS A 104 -11.49 -11.72 1.84
CA LYS A 104 -10.42 -12.72 1.87
C LYS A 104 -9.10 -12.05 2.29
N TYR A 105 -8.40 -12.65 3.23
CA TYR A 105 -7.07 -12.21 3.64
C TYR A 105 -6.05 -13.33 3.57
N ILE A 106 -4.81 -12.97 3.22
CA ILE A 106 -3.66 -13.86 3.17
C ILE A 106 -2.59 -13.28 4.09
N HIS A 107 -2.16 -14.05 5.10
CA HIS A 107 -0.95 -13.74 5.85
C HIS A 107 0.27 -14.20 5.05
N GLY A 108 1.02 -13.26 4.50
CA GLY A 108 2.14 -13.59 3.62
C GLY A 108 2.71 -12.39 2.87
N THR A 109 3.49 -12.68 1.88
CA THR A 109 4.16 -11.75 0.98
C THR A 109 3.58 -11.82 -0.43
N VAL A 110 4.05 -10.98 -1.33
CA VAL A 110 3.69 -11.04 -2.75
C VAL A 110 3.98 -12.40 -3.41
N LEU A 111 4.87 -13.22 -2.82
CA LEU A 111 5.22 -14.55 -3.32
C LEU A 111 4.16 -15.61 -2.98
N ASP A 112 3.29 -15.33 -2.02
CA ASP A 112 2.23 -16.22 -1.55
C ASP A 112 0.91 -16.01 -2.30
N ILE A 113 0.91 -15.20 -3.37
CA ILE A 113 -0.23 -14.98 -4.24
C ILE A 113 -0.33 -16.14 -5.24
N GLU A 114 -1.28 -17.03 -5.04
CA GLU A 114 -1.50 -18.22 -5.88
C GLU A 114 -2.50 -17.98 -7.02
N GLU A 115 -3.45 -17.07 -6.83
CA GLU A 115 -4.53 -16.79 -7.78
C GLU A 115 -4.18 -15.61 -8.69
N LYS A 116 -4.90 -15.48 -9.80
CA LYS A 116 -4.85 -14.31 -10.68
C LYS A 116 -5.98 -13.35 -10.34
N TYR A 117 -5.64 -12.06 -10.37
CA TYR A 117 -6.57 -10.96 -10.15
C TYR A 117 -6.62 -10.05 -11.38
N ASP A 118 -7.62 -9.20 -11.48
CA ASP A 118 -7.65 -8.19 -12.54
C ASP A 118 -6.66 -7.08 -12.24
N TRP A 119 -6.65 -6.59 -11.00
CA TRP A 119 -5.79 -5.50 -10.57
C TRP A 119 -5.00 -5.83 -9.30
N GLY A 120 -3.79 -5.29 -9.22
CA GLY A 120 -2.96 -5.33 -8.02
C GLY A 120 -2.73 -3.94 -7.46
N PHE A 121 -2.92 -3.78 -6.15
CA PHE A 121 -2.71 -2.51 -5.48
C PHE A 121 -1.66 -2.60 -4.38
N ALA A 122 -1.04 -1.45 -4.06
CA ALA A 122 -0.21 -1.28 -2.88
C ALA A 122 -0.32 0.18 -2.41
N SER A 123 -1.09 0.40 -1.35
CA SER A 123 -1.34 1.74 -0.81
C SER A 123 -0.45 2.04 0.39
N GLY A 124 0.56 2.88 0.21
CA GLY A 124 1.51 3.26 1.27
C GLY A 124 2.51 2.19 1.69
N THR A 125 2.44 1.01 1.13
CA THR A 125 3.20 -0.19 1.49
C THR A 125 4.71 0.00 1.38
N PHE A 126 5.17 0.76 0.39
CA PHE A 126 6.59 0.91 0.07
C PHE A 126 7.25 2.14 0.69
N ASN A 127 6.54 2.88 1.53
CA ASN A 127 7.00 4.16 2.05
C ASN A 127 7.90 4.02 3.29
N VAL A 128 7.79 2.92 4.04
CA VAL A 128 8.50 2.72 5.32
C VAL A 128 9.42 1.52 5.24
N GLY A 129 10.73 1.75 5.39
CA GLY A 129 11.75 0.70 5.50
C GLY A 129 11.79 -0.28 4.32
N PHE A 130 11.35 0.13 3.13
CA PHE A 130 11.25 -0.73 1.95
C PHE A 130 12.27 -0.31 0.89
N PRO A 131 13.43 -0.97 0.78
CA PRO A 131 14.46 -0.59 -0.20
C PRO A 131 13.92 -0.58 -1.64
N LYS A 132 14.39 0.37 -2.46
CA LYS A 132 13.96 0.52 -3.87
C LYS A 132 14.01 -0.80 -4.66
N SER A 133 15.04 -1.61 -4.46
CA SER A 133 15.20 -2.91 -5.16
C SER A 133 14.12 -3.93 -4.75
N GLU A 134 13.73 -3.93 -3.48
CA GLU A 134 12.67 -4.79 -2.97
C GLU A 134 11.29 -4.33 -3.47
N MET A 135 11.05 -3.03 -3.48
CA MET A 135 9.84 -2.45 -4.06
C MET A 135 9.69 -2.83 -5.54
N ILE A 136 10.74 -2.68 -6.34
CA ILE A 136 10.73 -3.08 -7.75
C ILE A 136 10.44 -4.58 -7.89
N GLY A 137 11.07 -5.42 -7.08
CA GLY A 137 10.83 -6.87 -7.07
C GLY A 137 9.38 -7.20 -6.72
N ALA A 138 8.84 -6.59 -5.67
CA ALA A 138 7.46 -6.80 -5.23
C ALA A 138 6.43 -6.35 -6.27
N VAL A 139 6.63 -5.18 -6.88
CA VAL A 139 5.75 -4.66 -7.94
C VAL A 139 5.78 -5.56 -9.18
N ASN A 140 6.96 -6.02 -9.61
CA ASN A 140 7.08 -6.93 -10.75
C ASN A 140 6.39 -8.28 -10.47
N GLN A 141 6.52 -8.81 -9.26
CA GLN A 141 5.84 -10.03 -8.86
C GLN A 141 4.32 -9.83 -8.81
N LEU A 142 3.85 -8.72 -8.22
CA LEU A 142 2.43 -8.35 -8.21
C LEU A 142 1.89 -8.22 -9.64
N TYR A 143 2.62 -7.52 -10.53
CA TYR A 143 2.27 -7.37 -11.94
C TYR A 143 2.18 -8.72 -12.68
N SER A 144 3.03 -9.68 -12.32
CA SER A 144 2.95 -11.03 -12.90
C SER A 144 1.66 -11.76 -12.51
N ASN A 145 1.07 -11.42 -11.36
CA ASN A 145 -0.13 -12.06 -10.80
C ASN A 145 -1.46 -11.38 -11.15
N VAL A 146 -1.45 -10.37 -12.01
CA VAL A 146 -2.67 -9.68 -12.43
C VAL A 146 -2.91 -9.77 -13.93
N ASN A 147 -4.13 -9.49 -14.37
CA ASN A 147 -4.54 -9.54 -15.78
C ASN A 147 -4.48 -8.18 -16.47
N LYS A 148 -4.84 -7.10 -15.76
CA LYS A 148 -5.03 -5.76 -16.34
C LYS A 148 -3.91 -4.78 -15.94
N GLY A 149 -3.42 -4.82 -14.70
CA GLY A 149 -2.32 -3.95 -14.29
C GLY A 149 -2.21 -3.75 -12.78
N VAL A 150 -1.26 -2.90 -12.37
CA VAL A 150 -1.01 -2.56 -10.97
C VAL A 150 -1.03 -1.06 -10.75
N ALA A 151 -1.45 -0.63 -9.56
CA ALA A 151 -1.35 0.74 -9.10
C ALA A 151 -0.78 0.80 -7.68
N PHE A 152 0.09 1.77 -7.40
CA PHE A 152 0.65 1.95 -6.07
C PHE A 152 0.98 3.41 -5.79
N ASN A 153 0.88 3.81 -4.52
CA ASN A 153 1.23 5.16 -4.07
C ASN A 153 2.66 5.19 -3.52
N LEU A 154 3.34 6.30 -3.75
CA LEU A 154 4.68 6.57 -3.22
C LEU A 154 4.76 8.00 -2.67
N LEU A 155 5.59 8.18 -1.64
CA LEU A 155 5.94 9.51 -1.16
C LEU A 155 6.79 10.23 -2.19
N LYS A 156 6.38 11.48 -2.52
CA LYS A 156 7.08 12.35 -3.46
C LYS A 156 8.24 13.03 -2.76
N ARG A 157 9.42 12.92 -3.36
CA ARG A 157 10.60 13.64 -2.91
C ARG A 157 10.67 15.02 -3.58
N PRO A 158 10.73 16.11 -2.80
CA PRO A 158 11.18 17.39 -3.34
C PRO A 158 12.61 17.26 -3.85
N GLU A 159 12.96 17.97 -4.95
CA GLU A 159 14.29 17.88 -5.59
C GLU A 159 15.47 18.18 -4.66
N TRP A 160 15.25 19.04 -3.64
CA TRP A 160 16.25 19.44 -2.65
C TRP A 160 16.34 18.51 -1.43
N PHE A 161 15.51 17.45 -1.36
CA PHE A 161 15.40 16.57 -0.17
C PHE A 161 16.15 15.26 -0.39
N PRO A 162 16.80 14.67 0.63
CA PRO A 162 17.45 13.39 0.51
C PRO A 162 16.43 12.29 0.19
N ARG A 163 16.88 11.28 -0.55
CA ARG A 163 16.03 10.15 -0.99
C ARG A 163 15.36 9.40 0.16
N TRP A 164 15.94 9.42 1.31
CA TRP A 164 15.41 8.79 2.51
C TRP A 164 15.48 9.75 3.68
N THR A 165 14.53 9.63 4.58
CA THR A 165 14.51 10.32 5.87
C THR A 165 14.32 9.29 6.96
N SER A 166 14.90 9.54 8.13
CA SER A 166 14.65 8.74 9.32
C SER A 166 13.72 9.49 10.27
N ASN A 167 13.05 8.75 11.18
CA ASN A 167 12.44 9.35 12.35
C ASN A 167 13.50 10.00 13.24
N LYS A 168 13.08 10.76 14.27
CA LYS A 168 13.99 11.48 15.17
C LYS A 168 15.00 10.57 15.89
N GLU A 169 14.65 9.30 16.05
CA GLU A 169 15.48 8.28 16.71
C GLU A 169 16.40 7.55 15.73
N GLY A 170 16.21 7.73 14.42
CA GLY A 170 17.02 7.11 13.37
C GLY A 170 16.70 5.64 13.06
N ASP A 171 15.69 5.07 13.73
CA ASP A 171 15.37 3.64 13.63
C ASP A 171 14.54 3.29 12.40
N ILE A 172 13.78 4.25 11.86
CA ILE A 172 12.88 4.06 10.73
C ILE A 172 13.27 4.95 9.57
N THR A 173 13.36 4.37 8.38
CA THR A 173 13.61 5.10 7.14
C THR A 173 12.33 5.21 6.33
N TYR A 174 12.04 6.43 5.85
CA TYR A 174 11.01 6.69 4.84
C TYR A 174 11.67 6.78 3.48
N GLU A 175 11.18 6.02 2.52
CA GLU A 175 11.65 6.07 1.14
C GLU A 175 10.82 7.08 0.35
N ASN A 176 11.51 8.00 -0.30
CA ASN A 176 10.88 9.06 -1.11
C ASN A 176 11.44 9.00 -2.54
N TYR A 177 10.59 9.22 -3.53
CA TYR A 177 10.94 9.07 -4.94
C TYR A 177 10.54 10.29 -5.76
N THR A 178 11.22 10.53 -6.87
CA THR A 178 10.69 11.40 -7.92
C THR A 178 9.93 10.58 -8.95
N PRO A 179 8.90 11.15 -9.61
CA PRO A 179 8.21 10.49 -10.72
C PRO A 179 9.15 9.98 -11.82
N GLU A 180 10.19 10.75 -12.16
CA GLU A 180 11.19 10.41 -13.18
C GLU A 180 12.01 9.19 -12.81
N GLU A 181 12.43 9.08 -11.53
CA GLU A 181 13.13 7.88 -11.05
C GLU A 181 12.28 6.63 -11.19
N ILE A 182 10.98 6.74 -10.93
CA ILE A 182 10.05 5.59 -10.98
C ILE A 182 9.76 5.20 -12.42
N ARG A 183 9.61 6.15 -13.36
CA ARG A 183 9.43 5.84 -14.79
C ARG A 183 10.53 4.94 -15.35
N THR A 184 11.75 5.05 -14.84
CA THR A 184 12.88 4.25 -15.31
C THR A 184 12.99 2.87 -14.64
N CYS A 185 12.19 2.61 -13.59
CA CYS A 185 12.27 1.37 -12.82
C CYS A 185 11.51 0.19 -13.44
N PHE A 186 10.51 0.47 -14.27
CA PHE A 186 9.59 -0.52 -14.80
C PHE A 186 9.51 -0.47 -16.32
N LYS A 187 9.04 -1.57 -16.91
CA LYS A 187 8.74 -1.67 -18.35
C LYS A 187 7.23 -1.71 -18.55
N GLY A 188 6.76 -1.30 -19.72
CA GLY A 188 5.36 -1.34 -20.10
C GLY A 188 4.69 0.03 -20.15
N ASN A 189 3.35 0.03 -20.14
CA ASN A 189 2.54 1.24 -20.22
C ASN A 189 2.44 1.90 -18.83
N ILE A 190 3.39 2.81 -18.55
CA ILE A 190 3.52 3.48 -17.26
C ILE A 190 2.91 4.88 -17.34
N SER A 191 2.01 5.19 -16.42
CA SER A 191 1.55 6.55 -16.19
C SER A 191 1.64 6.92 -14.70
N ILE A 192 1.86 8.20 -14.42
CA ILE A 192 2.00 8.72 -13.05
C ILE A 192 1.00 9.85 -12.86
N VAL A 193 0.26 9.78 -11.76
CA VAL A 193 -0.73 10.78 -11.36
C VAL A 193 -0.22 11.49 -10.12
N GLU A 194 -0.15 12.81 -10.22
CA GLU A 194 0.22 13.73 -9.16
C GLU A 194 -0.96 14.65 -8.83
N ASN A 195 -0.89 15.36 -7.72
CA ASN A 195 -1.85 16.41 -7.37
C ASN A 195 -3.31 15.93 -7.21
N TYR A 196 -3.54 14.68 -6.82
CA TYR A 196 -4.89 14.14 -6.54
C TYR A 196 -5.42 14.53 -5.14
N GLY A 197 -4.87 15.59 -4.58
CA GLY A 197 -5.32 16.18 -3.31
C GLY A 197 -4.63 15.62 -2.07
N VAL A 198 -3.56 14.83 -2.23
CA VAL A 198 -2.62 14.47 -1.17
C VAL A 198 -1.30 15.16 -1.46
N LYS A 199 -0.78 15.87 -0.45
CA LYS A 199 0.49 16.57 -0.59
C LYS A 199 1.65 15.57 -0.52
N ASP A 200 2.69 15.85 -1.32
CA ASP A 200 3.94 15.08 -1.33
C ASP A 200 3.71 13.57 -1.55
N ASP A 201 2.80 13.24 -2.47
CA ASP A 201 2.42 11.87 -2.84
C ASP A 201 2.15 11.79 -4.35
N PHE A 202 2.31 10.61 -4.93
CA PHE A 202 1.93 10.32 -6.31
C PHE A 202 1.56 8.86 -6.49
N THR A 203 0.73 8.58 -7.49
CA THR A 203 0.29 7.24 -7.85
C THR A 203 0.93 6.81 -9.17
N VAL A 204 1.42 5.59 -9.20
CA VAL A 204 1.99 4.94 -10.39
C VAL A 204 1.02 3.90 -10.90
N TYR A 205 0.75 3.92 -12.19
CA TYR A 205 0.01 2.87 -12.90
C TYR A 205 0.93 2.14 -13.87
N ILE A 206 0.86 0.83 -13.89
CA ILE A 206 1.51 -0.03 -14.88
C ILE A 206 0.42 -0.92 -15.46
N ARG A 207 -0.05 -0.62 -16.69
CA ARG A 207 -1.11 -1.39 -17.35
C ARG A 207 -0.51 -2.46 -18.24
N LYS A 208 -1.22 -3.58 -18.37
CA LYS A 208 -0.97 -4.58 -19.39
C LYS A 208 -1.64 -4.13 -20.70
N ASP A 209 -1.02 -4.50 -21.81
CA ASP A 209 -1.55 -4.27 -23.17
C ASP A 209 -2.75 -5.18 -23.44
#